data_f1eef7019d2381a6697b99082d8b3201
#
_entry.id   f1eef7019d2381a6697b99082d8b3201
#
_cell.length_a   1.000
_cell.length_b   1.000
_cell.length_c   1.000
_cell.angle_alpha   90.00
_cell.angle_beta   90.00
_cell.angle_gamma   90.00
#
_symmetry.space_group_name_H-M   'P 1'
#
loop_
_entity.id
_entity.type
_entity.pdbx_description
1 polymer ?
#
loop_
_entity_poly.entity_id
_entity_poly.type
_entity_poly.pdbx_seq_one_letter_code
_entity_poly.pdbx_strand_id
1 'polypeptide(L)'
;NKPYADQETMRARTRSYIEQVITHFEEKFPGVIYCWDVVNEAIGDNANEWDDSDARHIRTVRSGVDNLFKTYVGDDYVEFAFLCAKDTVEKLDADITLFYNDYNMFFTDKRQAALALVESINTYATDENGNYRKLIDGIGMQGYIGGYGTQQDCLEDSHITRIQASINLYA
;
A
#
# COMPACT_ATOMS: atom_id res chain seq x y z
N ASN A 1 -6.94 -13.69 -27.47
CA ASN A 1 -6.37 -13.07 -26.26
C ASN A 1 -4.88 -13.35 -26.27
N LYS A 2 -4.06 -12.31 -26.14
CA LYS A 2 -2.63 -12.50 -25.89
C LYS A 2 -2.47 -12.92 -24.43
N PRO A 3 -1.61 -13.91 -24.12
CA PRO A 3 -1.32 -14.27 -22.73
C PRO A 3 -0.67 -13.09 -22.01
N TYR A 4 -0.86 -13.01 -20.70
CA TYR A 4 -0.10 -12.08 -19.88
C TYR A 4 1.40 -12.43 -19.93
N ALA A 5 2.26 -11.45 -19.67
CA ALA A 5 3.69 -11.69 -19.57
C ALA A 5 4.00 -12.55 -18.32
N ASP A 6 5.17 -13.18 -18.31
CA ASP A 6 5.67 -13.88 -17.13
C ASP A 6 5.98 -12.92 -15.98
N GLN A 7 6.19 -13.47 -14.80
CA GLN A 7 6.41 -12.71 -13.56
C GLN A 7 7.63 -11.79 -13.66
N GLU A 8 8.74 -12.27 -14.21
CA GLU A 8 9.96 -11.48 -14.37
C GLU A 8 9.71 -10.24 -15.22
N THR A 9 9.05 -10.43 -16.37
CA THR A 9 8.65 -9.33 -17.27
C THR A 9 7.68 -8.37 -16.59
N MET A 10 6.71 -8.88 -15.82
CA MET A 10 5.75 -8.02 -15.13
C MET A 10 6.41 -7.22 -14.00
N ARG A 11 7.33 -7.80 -13.25
CA ARG A 11 8.14 -7.09 -12.25
C ARG A 11 9.00 -6.00 -12.90
N ALA A 12 9.67 -6.32 -14.01
CA ALA A 12 10.46 -5.33 -14.75
C ALA A 12 9.61 -4.15 -15.25
N ARG A 13 8.39 -4.42 -15.74
CA ARG A 13 7.43 -3.38 -16.18
C ARG A 13 6.94 -2.54 -15.00
N THR A 14 6.61 -3.15 -13.89
CA THR A 14 6.17 -2.45 -12.67
C THR A 14 7.27 -1.51 -12.18
N ARG A 15 8.51 -1.98 -12.06
CA ARG A 15 9.66 -1.16 -11.70
C ARG A 15 9.82 0.00 -12.67
N SER A 16 9.88 -0.29 -13.97
CA SER A 16 10.07 0.72 -15.01
C SER A 16 8.96 1.80 -14.99
N TYR A 17 7.70 1.40 -14.74
CA TYR A 17 6.59 2.34 -14.63
C TYR A 17 6.76 3.28 -13.44
N ILE A 18 7.04 2.73 -12.25
CA ILE A 18 7.24 3.52 -11.03
C ILE A 18 8.42 4.50 -11.20
N GLU A 19 9.55 4.01 -11.68
CA GLU A 19 10.75 4.82 -11.95
C GLU A 19 10.45 5.97 -12.92
N GLN A 20 9.79 5.68 -14.04
CA GLN A 20 9.46 6.70 -15.04
C GLN A 20 8.49 7.75 -14.50
N VAL A 21 7.46 7.35 -13.76
CA VAL A 21 6.47 8.29 -13.21
C VAL A 21 7.13 9.22 -12.21
N ILE A 22 7.81 8.69 -11.20
CA ILE A 22 8.46 9.52 -10.16
C ILE A 22 9.51 10.44 -10.78
N THR A 23 10.39 9.89 -11.64
CA THR A 23 11.44 10.67 -12.32
C THR A 23 10.83 11.78 -13.15
N HIS A 24 9.79 11.49 -13.94
CA HIS A 24 9.17 12.50 -14.79
C HIS A 24 8.64 13.69 -14.00
N PHE A 25 7.93 13.43 -12.90
CA PHE A 25 7.35 14.51 -12.10
C PHE A 25 8.44 15.30 -11.37
N GLU A 26 9.46 14.64 -10.83
CA GLU A 26 10.55 15.34 -10.14
C GLU A 26 11.38 16.19 -11.11
N GLU A 27 11.68 15.69 -12.30
CA GLU A 27 12.42 16.47 -13.32
C GLU A 27 11.63 17.64 -13.91
N LYS A 28 10.31 17.48 -14.08
CA LYS A 28 9.48 18.51 -14.73
C LYS A 28 8.88 19.52 -13.75
N PHE A 29 8.65 19.09 -12.52
CA PHE A 29 7.97 19.86 -11.49
C PHE A 29 8.65 19.64 -10.13
N PRO A 30 9.94 19.95 -9.98
CA PRO A 30 10.70 19.65 -8.78
C PRO A 30 10.06 20.24 -7.52
N GLY A 31 9.90 19.42 -6.48
CA GLY A 31 9.30 19.80 -5.21
C GLY A 31 7.78 20.04 -5.22
N VAL A 32 7.08 19.82 -6.35
CA VAL A 32 5.61 19.94 -6.39
C VAL A 32 4.95 18.70 -5.80
N ILE A 33 5.49 17.52 -6.09
CA ILE A 33 5.03 16.28 -5.49
C ILE A 33 5.85 16.03 -4.22
N TYR A 34 5.19 16.08 -3.08
CA TYR A 34 5.81 15.84 -1.77
C TYR A 34 5.47 14.48 -1.17
N CYS A 35 4.51 13.75 -1.77
CA CYS A 35 4.18 12.39 -1.38
C CYS A 35 3.56 11.58 -2.52
N TRP A 36 3.69 10.26 -2.44
CA TRP A 36 3.01 9.31 -3.32
C TRP A 36 2.25 8.27 -2.52
N ASP A 37 1.01 8.02 -2.91
CA ASP A 37 0.29 6.78 -2.58
C ASP A 37 0.84 5.68 -3.48
N VAL A 38 1.87 4.97 -3.01
CA VAL A 38 2.59 3.97 -3.81
C VAL A 38 1.67 2.81 -4.19
N VAL A 39 0.88 2.36 -3.22
CA VAL A 39 -0.17 1.36 -3.41
C VAL A 39 -1.44 1.81 -2.72
N ASN A 40 -2.57 1.65 -3.41
CA ASN A 40 -3.89 2.01 -2.93
C ASN A 40 -4.80 0.79 -2.82
N GLU A 41 -5.49 0.65 -1.68
CA GLU A 41 -6.57 -0.31 -1.44
C GLU A 41 -6.21 -1.79 -1.69
N ALA A 42 -5.03 -2.21 -1.25
CA ALA A 42 -4.59 -3.60 -1.40
C ALA A 42 -5.19 -4.56 -0.36
N ILE A 43 -5.63 -4.04 0.81
CA ILE A 43 -6.18 -4.86 1.89
C ILE A 43 -7.66 -5.15 1.65
N GLY A 44 -8.08 -6.40 1.80
CA GLY A 44 -9.48 -6.83 1.66
C GLY A 44 -10.39 -6.31 2.76
N ASP A 45 -11.68 -6.27 2.49
CA ASP A 45 -12.71 -5.87 3.45
C ASP A 45 -13.54 -7.05 3.98
N ASN A 46 -13.47 -8.19 3.30
CA ASN A 46 -14.24 -9.39 3.63
C ASN A 46 -13.36 -10.63 3.56
N ALA A 47 -13.59 -11.59 4.44
CA ALA A 47 -12.84 -12.85 4.52
C ALA A 47 -12.77 -13.66 3.21
N ASN A 48 -13.65 -13.40 2.26
CA ASN A 48 -13.62 -14.04 0.95
C ASN A 48 -12.64 -13.36 -0.04
N GLU A 49 -12.03 -12.25 0.35
CA GLU A 49 -11.16 -11.44 -0.52
C GLU A 49 -9.68 -11.70 -0.30
N TRP A 50 -9.29 -12.45 0.74
CA TRP A 50 -7.89 -12.76 1.05
C TRP A 50 -7.71 -14.23 1.41
N ASP A 51 -6.46 -14.65 1.54
CA ASP A 51 -6.07 -15.94 2.11
C ASP A 51 -5.92 -15.79 3.63
N ASP A 52 -6.63 -16.58 4.43
CA ASP A 52 -6.61 -16.54 5.90
C ASP A 52 -5.21 -16.76 6.50
N SER A 53 -4.28 -17.31 5.74
CA SER A 53 -2.88 -17.46 6.14
C SER A 53 -2.04 -16.18 5.95
N ASP A 54 -2.54 -15.19 5.21
CA ASP A 54 -1.87 -13.91 4.96
C ASP A 54 -2.34 -12.86 5.98
N ALA A 55 -1.55 -12.62 7.02
CA ALA A 55 -1.86 -11.62 8.05
C ALA A 55 -2.03 -10.19 7.51
N ARG A 56 -1.52 -9.89 6.29
CA ARG A 56 -1.69 -8.60 5.59
C ARG A 56 -3.06 -8.47 4.93
N HIS A 57 -3.84 -9.56 4.85
CA HIS A 57 -5.13 -9.64 4.17
C HIS A 57 -5.09 -9.05 2.74
N ILE A 58 -3.99 -9.27 2.02
CA ILE A 58 -3.86 -8.79 0.64
C ILE A 58 -4.92 -9.43 -0.24
N ARG A 59 -5.68 -8.58 -0.95
CA ARG A 59 -6.77 -9.04 -1.81
C ARG A 59 -6.29 -10.06 -2.84
N THR A 60 -6.95 -11.19 -2.89
CA THR A 60 -6.85 -12.18 -3.97
C THR A 60 -7.87 -11.90 -5.06
N VAL A 61 -9.05 -11.38 -4.66
CA VAL A 61 -10.17 -11.08 -5.54
C VAL A 61 -10.88 -9.81 -5.06
N ARG A 62 -11.46 -9.04 -5.98
CA ARG A 62 -12.37 -7.92 -5.69
C ARG A 62 -13.54 -7.96 -6.65
N SER A 63 -14.77 -8.05 -6.12
CA SER A 63 -15.99 -8.10 -6.92
C SER A 63 -15.97 -9.20 -8.00
N GLY A 64 -15.39 -10.35 -7.67
CA GLY A 64 -15.27 -11.48 -8.60
C GLY A 64 -14.17 -11.37 -9.65
N VAL A 65 -13.30 -10.37 -9.54
CA VAL A 65 -12.14 -10.19 -10.44
C VAL A 65 -10.85 -10.46 -9.67
N ASP A 66 -10.01 -11.34 -10.20
CA ASP A 66 -8.73 -11.68 -9.61
C ASP A 66 -7.80 -10.48 -9.54
N ASN A 67 -6.98 -10.42 -8.47
CA ASN A 67 -5.92 -9.44 -8.35
C ASN A 67 -4.76 -9.76 -9.31
N LEU A 68 -4.72 -9.07 -10.43
CA LEU A 68 -3.71 -9.31 -11.47
C LEU A 68 -2.29 -8.96 -11.01
N PHE A 69 -2.11 -7.99 -10.11
CA PHE A 69 -0.79 -7.70 -9.55
C PHE A 69 -0.29 -8.86 -8.70
N LYS A 70 -1.13 -9.38 -7.79
CA LYS A 70 -0.80 -10.57 -6.99
C LYS A 70 -0.48 -11.77 -7.88
N THR A 71 -1.27 -11.98 -8.93
CA THR A 71 -1.13 -13.14 -9.84
C THR A 71 0.12 -13.07 -10.70
N TYR A 72 0.47 -11.90 -11.24
CA TYR A 72 1.51 -11.76 -12.27
C TYR A 72 2.77 -11.05 -11.81
N VAL A 73 2.71 -10.21 -10.77
CA VAL A 73 3.90 -9.58 -10.18
C VAL A 73 4.41 -10.40 -8.99
N GLY A 74 3.49 -10.99 -8.21
CA GLY A 74 3.78 -11.87 -7.08
C GLY A 74 3.01 -11.50 -5.82
N ASP A 75 3.04 -12.41 -4.84
CA ASP A 75 2.39 -12.21 -3.54
C ASP A 75 2.97 -11.02 -2.76
N ASP A 76 4.18 -10.61 -3.11
CA ASP A 76 4.94 -9.50 -2.55
C ASP A 76 4.85 -8.22 -3.39
N TYR A 77 3.84 -8.08 -4.27
CA TYR A 77 3.77 -6.96 -5.20
C TYR A 77 3.71 -5.59 -4.52
N VAL A 78 3.13 -5.52 -3.31
CA VAL A 78 3.05 -4.27 -2.53
C VAL A 78 4.43 -3.86 -2.05
N GLU A 79 5.12 -4.77 -1.36
CA GLU A 79 6.48 -4.56 -0.85
C GLU A 79 7.46 -4.23 -1.99
N PHE A 80 7.32 -4.95 -3.10
CA PHE A 80 8.12 -4.70 -4.30
C PHE A 80 7.86 -3.30 -4.90
N ALA A 81 6.62 -2.83 -4.91
CA ALA A 81 6.30 -1.48 -5.38
C ALA A 81 6.95 -0.42 -4.48
N PHE A 82 6.88 -0.60 -3.16
CA PHE A 82 7.55 0.30 -2.20
C PHE A 82 9.06 0.29 -2.36
N LEU A 83 9.69 -0.86 -2.56
CA LEU A 83 11.13 -0.95 -2.85
C LEU A 83 11.48 -0.16 -4.13
N CYS A 84 10.72 -0.32 -5.20
CA CYS A 84 10.95 0.41 -6.45
C CYS A 84 10.80 1.93 -6.28
N ALA A 85 9.78 2.37 -5.54
CA ALA A 85 9.55 3.78 -5.26
C ALA A 85 10.68 4.36 -4.40
N LYS A 86 11.07 3.66 -3.32
CA LYS A 86 12.13 4.09 -2.42
C LYS A 86 13.48 4.20 -3.13
N ASP A 87 13.86 3.17 -3.92
CA ASP A 87 15.07 3.19 -4.72
C ASP A 87 15.10 4.40 -5.67
N THR A 88 13.95 4.76 -6.24
CA THR A 88 13.84 5.88 -7.18
C THR A 88 13.96 7.23 -6.47
N VAL A 89 13.25 7.42 -5.35
CA VAL A 89 13.31 8.65 -4.55
C VAL A 89 14.72 8.88 -4.03
N GLU A 90 15.38 7.85 -3.49
CA GLU A 90 16.78 7.94 -3.03
C GLU A 90 17.75 8.26 -4.18
N LYS A 91 17.59 7.63 -5.34
CA LYS A 91 18.42 7.90 -6.53
C LYS A 91 18.29 9.34 -7.02
N LEU A 92 17.12 9.94 -6.89
CA LEU A 92 16.85 11.33 -7.31
C LEU A 92 17.20 12.35 -6.23
N ASP A 93 17.55 11.91 -5.02
CA ASP A 93 17.71 12.78 -3.83
C ASP A 93 16.47 13.67 -3.61
N ALA A 94 15.28 13.10 -3.83
CA ALA A 94 14.01 13.80 -3.78
C ALA A 94 13.39 13.75 -2.37
N ASP A 95 12.84 14.87 -1.91
CA ASP A 95 12.12 14.97 -0.62
C ASP A 95 10.65 14.55 -0.80
N ILE A 96 10.45 13.25 -1.02
CA ILE A 96 9.12 12.64 -1.28
C ILE A 96 8.85 11.54 -0.26
N THR A 97 7.72 11.64 0.43
CA THR A 97 7.24 10.63 1.37
C THR A 97 6.38 9.57 0.66
N LEU A 98 6.47 8.31 1.11
CA LEU A 98 5.82 7.17 0.50
C LEU A 98 4.73 6.60 1.41
N PHE A 99 3.49 6.57 0.92
CA PHE A 99 2.32 6.15 1.66
C PHE A 99 1.67 4.89 1.07
N TYR A 100 1.13 4.07 1.97
CA TYR A 100 0.04 3.15 1.66
C TYR A 100 -1.28 3.83 1.98
N ASN A 101 -2.25 3.84 1.07
CA ASN A 101 -3.52 4.53 1.25
C ASN A 101 -4.70 3.55 1.12
N ASP A 102 -5.67 3.64 2.07
CA ASP A 102 -6.84 2.77 2.04
C ASP A 102 -8.03 3.40 2.81
N TYR A 103 -9.23 2.89 2.53
CA TYR A 103 -10.44 3.24 3.25
C TYR A 103 -10.73 2.27 4.40
N ASN A 104 -11.66 2.61 5.29
CA ASN A 104 -12.05 1.79 6.44
C ASN A 104 -10.90 1.41 7.39
N MET A 105 -9.81 2.15 7.40
CA MET A 105 -8.60 1.88 8.17
C MET A 105 -8.79 1.97 9.68
N PHE A 106 -9.98 2.37 10.13
CA PHE A 106 -10.37 2.41 11.54
C PHE A 106 -11.10 1.14 12.03
N PHE A 107 -11.48 0.22 11.14
CA PHE A 107 -11.99 -1.10 11.55
C PHE A 107 -10.87 -2.00 12.05
N THR A 108 -11.15 -2.78 13.09
CA THR A 108 -10.14 -3.56 13.81
C THR A 108 -9.35 -4.51 12.91
N ASP A 109 -10.04 -5.29 12.08
CA ASP A 109 -9.39 -6.29 11.23
C ASP A 109 -8.49 -5.64 10.18
N LYS A 110 -9.00 -4.60 9.51
CA LYS A 110 -8.24 -3.86 8.51
C LYS A 110 -7.05 -3.11 9.11
N ARG A 111 -7.22 -2.58 10.32
CA ARG A 111 -6.14 -1.94 11.07
C ARG A 111 -5.02 -2.92 11.42
N GLN A 112 -5.34 -4.15 11.85
CA GLN A 112 -4.33 -5.16 12.13
C GLN A 112 -3.62 -5.63 10.86
N ALA A 113 -4.36 -5.82 9.78
CA ALA A 113 -3.79 -6.15 8.47
C ALA A 113 -2.84 -5.05 7.96
N ALA A 114 -3.20 -3.77 8.17
CA ALA A 114 -2.34 -2.65 7.81
C ALA A 114 -1.02 -2.63 8.59
N LEU A 115 -1.04 -2.95 9.89
CA LEU A 115 0.19 -3.08 10.67
C LEU A 115 1.08 -4.21 10.15
N ALA A 116 0.49 -5.37 9.87
CA ALA A 116 1.22 -6.51 9.30
C ALA A 116 1.82 -6.15 7.92
N LEU A 117 1.09 -5.37 7.12
CA LEU A 117 1.59 -4.89 5.82
C LEU A 117 2.76 -3.91 6.00
N VAL A 118 2.68 -2.95 6.91
CA VAL A 118 3.78 -2.00 7.20
C VAL A 118 5.02 -2.75 7.67
N GLU A 119 4.87 -3.73 8.57
CA GLU A 119 5.97 -4.58 9.01
C GLU A 119 6.59 -5.35 7.84
N SER A 120 5.77 -5.96 6.99
CA SER A 120 6.21 -6.67 5.80
C SER A 120 6.99 -5.77 4.83
N ILE A 121 6.50 -4.55 4.57
CA ILE A 121 7.18 -3.56 3.73
C ILE A 121 8.54 -3.19 4.33
N ASN A 122 8.61 -2.87 5.62
CA ASN A 122 9.84 -2.42 6.28
C ASN A 122 10.85 -3.54 6.60
N THR A 123 10.46 -4.80 6.42
CA THR A 123 11.37 -5.96 6.55
C THR A 123 11.70 -6.62 5.20
N TYR A 124 11.20 -6.05 4.09
CA TYR A 124 11.32 -6.63 2.76
C TYR A 124 12.74 -6.54 2.17
N ALA A 125 13.48 -5.48 2.47
CA ALA A 125 14.81 -5.26 1.94
C ALA A 125 15.79 -4.82 3.03
N THR A 126 17.07 -5.11 2.82
CA THR A 126 18.17 -4.70 3.71
C THR A 126 19.14 -3.77 3.01
N ASP A 127 19.84 -2.97 3.80
CA ASP A 127 20.99 -2.19 3.36
C ASP A 127 22.25 -3.05 3.21
N GLU A 128 23.36 -2.45 2.83
CA GLU A 128 24.67 -3.12 2.68
C GLU A 128 25.24 -3.71 3.99
N ASN A 129 24.75 -3.25 5.14
CA ASN A 129 25.14 -3.71 6.47
C ASN A 129 24.21 -4.81 7.00
N GLY A 130 23.17 -5.17 6.25
CA GLY A 130 22.18 -6.17 6.63
C GLY A 130 21.05 -5.65 7.51
N ASN A 131 20.93 -4.33 7.71
CA ASN A 131 19.81 -3.75 8.45
C ASN A 131 18.60 -3.56 7.55
N TYR A 132 17.39 -3.73 8.08
CA TYR A 132 16.17 -3.47 7.33
C TYR A 132 16.07 -2.00 6.90
N ARG A 133 15.65 -1.80 5.65
CA ARG A 133 15.39 -0.47 5.09
C ARG A 133 13.96 -0.03 5.38
N LYS A 134 13.79 1.18 5.89
CA LYS A 134 12.46 1.80 5.98
C LYS A 134 11.98 2.18 4.57
N LEU A 135 11.01 1.45 4.04
CA LEU A 135 10.49 1.64 2.69
C LEU A 135 9.19 2.45 2.65
N ILE A 136 8.42 2.49 3.74
CA ILE A 136 7.16 3.24 3.86
C ILE A 136 7.30 4.33 4.93
N ASP A 137 6.75 5.50 4.65
CA ASP A 137 6.81 6.65 5.56
C ASP A 137 5.50 6.88 6.33
N GLY A 138 4.37 6.45 5.79
CA GLY A 138 3.08 6.63 6.46
C GLY A 138 1.91 5.88 5.84
N ILE A 139 0.78 5.96 6.53
CA ILE A 139 -0.50 5.40 6.12
C ILE A 139 -1.47 6.53 5.81
N GLY A 140 -2.03 6.52 4.60
CA GLY A 140 -3.15 7.35 4.19
C GLY A 140 -4.47 6.71 4.62
N MET A 141 -5.25 7.42 5.42
CA MET A 141 -6.59 6.99 5.81
C MET A 141 -7.62 7.76 4.96
N GLN A 142 -8.25 7.08 4.00
CA GLN A 142 -9.35 7.68 3.25
C GLN A 142 -10.51 7.95 4.22
N GLY A 143 -10.83 9.21 4.43
CA GLY A 143 -11.77 9.67 5.45
C GLY A 143 -13.24 9.60 5.01
N TYR A 144 -13.69 8.52 4.37
CA TYR A 144 -15.10 8.32 3.98
C TYR A 144 -15.97 8.01 5.20
N ILE A 145 -16.25 9.00 6.00
CA ILE A 145 -17.13 8.88 7.17
C ILE A 145 -18.57 9.02 6.68
N GLY A 146 -19.37 7.97 6.85
CA GLY A 146 -20.77 7.96 6.41
C GLY A 146 -21.00 7.69 4.93
N GLY A 147 -19.96 7.37 4.16
CA GLY A 147 -20.05 7.17 2.71
C GLY A 147 -20.53 5.81 2.26
N TYR A 148 -20.24 4.75 3.00
CA TYR A 148 -20.50 3.36 2.59
C TYR A 148 -20.97 2.49 3.76
N GLY A 149 -22.19 1.98 3.67
CA GLY A 149 -22.72 0.82 4.39
C GLY A 149 -22.95 0.92 5.90
N THR A 150 -22.09 1.53 6.67
CA THR A 150 -22.18 1.65 8.14
C THR A 150 -22.47 3.07 8.60
N GLN A 151 -23.22 3.79 7.81
CA GLN A 151 -23.43 5.23 7.93
C GLN A 151 -24.13 5.66 9.21
N GLN A 152 -24.95 4.79 9.78
CA GLN A 152 -25.68 5.10 11.01
C GLN A 152 -24.77 5.17 12.25
N ASP A 153 -23.64 4.46 12.23
CA ASP A 153 -22.73 4.37 13.36
C ASP A 153 -21.62 5.45 13.34
N CYS A 154 -21.52 6.21 12.26
CA CYS A 154 -20.41 7.14 12.01
C CYS A 154 -20.35 8.32 12.98
N LEU A 155 -21.46 8.67 13.59
CA LEU A 155 -21.57 9.76 14.56
C LEU A 155 -21.59 9.30 16.00
N GLU A 156 -21.44 7.99 16.24
CA GLU A 156 -21.39 7.44 17.59
C GLU A 156 -19.98 7.59 18.19
N ASP A 157 -19.94 7.80 19.51
CA ASP A 157 -18.68 7.91 20.28
C ASP A 157 -17.78 6.69 20.09
N SER A 158 -18.37 5.50 19.88
CA SER A 158 -17.65 4.26 19.58
C SER A 158 -16.86 4.34 18.28
N HIS A 159 -17.38 5.01 17.26
CA HIS A 159 -16.72 5.19 15.98
C HIS A 159 -15.55 6.18 16.09
N ILE A 160 -15.77 7.30 16.76
CA ILE A 160 -14.72 8.30 17.05
C ILE A 160 -13.58 7.63 17.84
N THR A 161 -13.91 6.81 18.82
CA THR A 161 -12.94 6.06 19.61
C THR A 161 -12.10 5.11 18.74
N ARG A 162 -12.71 4.42 17.77
CA ARG A 162 -11.97 3.54 16.83
C ARG A 162 -11.03 4.35 15.93
N ILE A 163 -11.48 5.49 15.40
CA ILE A 163 -10.64 6.37 14.59
C ILE A 163 -9.44 6.84 15.40
N GLN A 164 -9.66 7.33 16.62
CA GLN A 164 -8.59 7.77 17.50
C GLN A 164 -7.60 6.66 17.85
N ALA A 165 -8.11 5.45 18.12
CA ALA A 165 -7.28 4.28 18.38
C ALA A 165 -6.42 3.91 17.15
N SER A 166 -6.96 4.06 15.94
CA SER A 166 -6.20 3.80 14.70
C SER A 166 -5.12 4.84 14.47
N ILE A 167 -5.43 6.13 14.64
CA ILE A 167 -4.45 7.20 14.53
C ILE A 167 -3.29 6.98 15.52
N ASN A 168 -3.62 6.68 16.78
CA ASN A 168 -2.61 6.44 17.82
C ASN A 168 -1.74 5.20 17.55
N LEU A 169 -2.26 4.24 16.80
CA LEU A 169 -1.54 3.01 16.47
C LEU A 169 -0.63 3.17 15.25
N TYR A 170 -1.01 4.04 14.31
CA TYR A 170 -0.24 4.32 13.10
C TYR A 170 0.84 5.42 13.31
N ALA A 171 0.71 6.21 14.37
CA ALA A 171 1.70 7.25 14.73
C ALA A 171 2.95 6.66 15.39
#